data_014235b89e5f9b3534d378922933ddfb
#
_entry.id   014235b89e5f9b3534d378922933ddfb
#
_cell.length_a   1.000
_cell.length_b   1.000
_cell.length_c   1.000
_cell.angle_alpha   90.00
_cell.angle_beta   90.00
_cell.angle_gamma   90.00
#
_symmetry.space_group_name_H-M   'P 1'
#
loop_
_entity.id
_entity.type
_entity.pdbx_description
1 polymer ?
#
loop_
_entity_poly.entity_id
_entity_poly.type
_entity_poly.pdbx_seq_one_letter_code
_entity_poly.pdbx_strand_id
1 'polypeptide(L)'
;MKTVDYVNIDKFMGDWYVIAIMPNLIEKNVYNGIESYSRGKGNKINITYTFYRQRDGKKKVMHPKGEVYNTKSNAEWRVQFIWPIKFPYLIVDLADDYRYTSIGVPNKKFVWIMSKTSQMTQEDYDNAKNKLEELGYDTGKLMKMKQKWE
;
A
#
# COMPACT_ATOMS: atom_id res chain seq x y z
N MET A 1 1.96 -16.25 -2.65
CA MET A 1 1.64 -15.59 -1.36
C MET A 1 0.14 -15.37 -1.27
N LYS A 2 -0.44 -15.66 -0.13
CA LYS A 2 -1.90 -15.65 0.03
C LYS A 2 -2.42 -14.26 0.29
N THR A 3 -3.47 -13.87 -0.44
CA THR A 3 -4.21 -12.62 -0.19
C THR A 3 -5.30 -12.85 0.87
N VAL A 4 -5.93 -11.75 1.31
CA VAL A 4 -7.19 -11.86 2.04
C VAL A 4 -8.26 -12.50 1.15
N ASP A 5 -9.33 -13.04 1.78
CA ASP A 5 -10.33 -13.80 1.03
C ASP A 5 -11.16 -12.93 0.10
N TYR A 6 -11.49 -11.72 0.54
CA TYR A 6 -12.33 -10.81 -0.25
C TYR A 6 -12.11 -9.35 0.15
N VAL A 7 -12.17 -8.47 -0.84
CA VAL A 7 -12.12 -7.02 -0.65
C VAL A 7 -13.36 -6.39 -1.30
N ASN A 8 -14.10 -5.63 -0.51
CA ASN A 8 -15.14 -4.76 -1.04
C ASN A 8 -14.45 -3.54 -1.64
N ILE A 9 -14.43 -3.46 -2.96
CA ILE A 9 -13.70 -2.39 -3.67
C ILE A 9 -14.18 -1.00 -3.24
N ASP A 10 -15.48 -0.79 -3.12
CA ASP A 10 -16.01 0.53 -2.75
C ASP A 10 -15.56 0.97 -1.36
N LYS A 11 -15.49 0.04 -0.40
CA LYS A 11 -14.98 0.34 0.95
C LYS A 11 -13.47 0.57 0.96
N PHE A 12 -12.76 -0.02 0.01
CA PHE A 12 -11.31 0.12 -0.07
C PHE A 12 -10.88 1.45 -0.70
N MET A 13 -11.75 2.09 -1.46
CA MET A 13 -11.43 3.36 -2.11
C MET A 13 -11.18 4.47 -1.10
N GLY A 14 -10.58 5.55 -1.56
CA GLY A 14 -10.24 6.72 -0.73
C GLY A 14 -8.76 6.80 -0.45
N ASP A 15 -8.42 7.57 0.58
CA ASP A 15 -7.04 7.89 0.92
C ASP A 15 -6.50 6.94 1.97
N TRP A 16 -5.28 6.45 1.73
CA TRP A 16 -4.56 5.60 2.66
C TRP A 16 -3.20 6.23 2.98
N TYR A 17 -2.96 6.50 4.26
CA TYR A 17 -1.64 6.97 4.71
C TYR A 17 -0.66 5.80 4.72
N VAL A 18 0.49 6.00 4.10
CA VAL A 18 1.56 5.00 4.11
C VAL A 18 2.31 5.08 5.44
N ILE A 19 2.21 4.03 6.23
CA ILE A 19 2.76 3.99 7.60
C ILE A 19 4.16 3.37 7.62
N ALA A 20 4.36 2.29 6.87
CA ALA A 20 5.65 1.61 6.82
C ALA A 20 5.87 0.95 5.46
N ILE A 21 7.11 0.85 5.07
CA ILE A 21 7.52 0.28 3.77
C ILE A 21 8.76 -0.59 3.94
N MET A 22 9.01 -1.44 2.95
CA MET A 22 10.36 -1.94 2.69
C MET A 22 11.08 -0.85 1.90
N PRO A 23 12.24 -0.34 2.35
CA PRO A 23 12.93 0.74 1.65
C PRO A 23 13.28 0.36 0.21
N ASN A 24 13.07 1.29 -0.70
CA ASN A 24 13.44 1.15 -2.10
C ASN A 24 14.01 2.48 -2.60
N LEU A 25 14.48 2.53 -3.84
CA LEU A 25 15.13 3.71 -4.37
C LEU A 25 14.21 4.95 -4.43
N ILE A 26 12.91 4.74 -4.58
CA ILE A 26 11.94 5.83 -4.71
C ILE A 26 11.52 6.34 -3.33
N GLU A 27 11.30 5.44 -2.36
CA GLU A 27 10.64 5.75 -1.10
C GLU A 27 11.57 5.84 0.11
N LYS A 28 12.87 5.67 -0.08
CA LYS A 28 13.82 5.55 1.04
C LYS A 28 13.88 6.79 1.93
N ASN A 29 13.81 8.00 1.34
CA ASN A 29 13.96 9.27 2.06
C ASN A 29 12.78 10.19 1.75
N VAL A 30 11.57 9.70 2.04
CA VAL A 30 10.33 10.41 1.79
C VAL A 30 9.48 10.43 3.05
N TYR A 31 8.49 11.35 3.07
CA TYR A 31 7.55 11.45 4.17
C TYR A 31 6.17 11.82 3.64
N ASN A 32 5.16 11.68 4.49
CA ASN A 32 3.76 12.02 4.18
C ASN A 32 3.23 11.33 2.92
N GLY A 33 3.51 10.02 2.80
CA GLY A 33 2.98 9.24 1.69
C GLY A 33 1.50 8.98 1.84
N ILE A 34 0.74 9.27 0.77
CA ILE A 34 -0.68 8.93 0.69
C ILE A 34 -0.93 8.24 -0.65
N GLU A 35 -1.55 7.06 -0.59
CA GLU A 35 -2.09 6.39 -1.75
C GLU A 35 -3.59 6.63 -1.80
N SER A 36 -4.08 7.21 -2.89
CA SER A 36 -5.49 7.50 -3.09
C SER A 36 -6.02 6.62 -4.22
N TYR A 37 -7.11 5.92 -3.94
CA TYR A 37 -7.73 5.01 -4.89
C TYR A 37 -9.14 5.49 -5.23
N SER A 38 -9.47 5.45 -6.52
CA SER A 38 -10.84 5.65 -6.97
C SER A 38 -11.16 4.67 -8.10
N ARG A 39 -12.44 4.36 -8.25
CA ARG A 39 -12.85 3.42 -9.30
C ARG A 39 -12.74 4.07 -10.68
N GLY A 40 -12.09 3.35 -11.58
CA GLY A 40 -12.10 3.67 -13.00
C GLY A 40 -13.19 2.89 -13.72
N LYS A 41 -13.07 2.84 -15.02
CA LYS A 41 -14.00 2.11 -15.87
C LYS A 41 -13.75 0.60 -15.78
N GLY A 42 -14.82 -0.19 -15.60
CA GLY A 42 -14.70 -1.64 -15.49
C GLY A 42 -13.91 -2.04 -14.26
N ASN A 43 -12.85 -2.82 -14.45
CA ASN A 43 -11.99 -3.29 -13.35
C ASN A 43 -10.84 -2.35 -13.04
N LYS A 44 -10.80 -1.18 -13.65
CA LYS A 44 -9.68 -0.25 -13.46
C LYS A 44 -9.80 0.50 -12.15
N ILE A 45 -8.65 0.73 -11.54
CA ILE A 45 -8.51 1.52 -10.31
C ILE A 45 -7.58 2.67 -10.63
N ASN A 46 -8.05 3.89 -10.42
CA ASN A 46 -7.22 5.07 -10.54
C ASN A 46 -6.43 5.23 -9.25
N ILE A 47 -5.12 5.36 -9.36
CA ILE A 47 -4.22 5.46 -8.21
C ILE A 47 -3.48 6.77 -8.31
N THR A 48 -3.43 7.51 -7.19
CA THR A 48 -2.58 8.69 -7.06
C THR A 48 -1.72 8.50 -5.82
N TYR A 49 -0.40 8.51 -5.98
CA TYR A 49 0.52 8.44 -4.87
C TYR A 49 1.21 9.77 -4.71
N THR A 50 1.05 10.37 -3.53
CA THR A 50 1.71 11.64 -3.20
C THR A 50 2.65 11.42 -2.03
N PHE A 51 3.81 12.07 -2.09
CA PHE A 51 4.78 12.03 -1.01
C PHE A 51 5.70 13.24 -1.12
N TYR A 52 6.49 13.50 -0.09
CA TYR A 52 7.43 14.60 -0.05
C TYR A 52 8.85 14.06 0.09
N ARG A 53 9.79 14.66 -0.62
CA ARG A 53 11.21 14.30 -0.49
C ARG A 53 11.81 15.00 0.71
N GLN A 54 12.54 14.25 1.54
CA GLN A 54 13.17 14.82 2.74
C GLN A 54 14.26 15.86 2.39
N ARG A 55 14.99 15.64 1.30
CA ARG A 55 16.14 16.48 0.94
C ARG A 55 15.76 17.93 0.61
N ASP A 56 14.58 18.19 0.09
CA ASP A 56 14.17 19.53 -0.37
C ASP A 56 12.74 19.89 0.00
N GLY A 57 11.99 18.98 0.63
CA GLY A 57 10.61 19.19 1.00
C GLY A 57 9.64 19.30 -0.16
N LYS A 58 10.07 18.92 -1.38
CA LYS A 58 9.20 19.02 -2.54
C LYS A 58 8.21 17.87 -2.62
N LYS A 59 6.97 18.22 -2.94
CA LYS A 59 5.89 17.26 -3.17
C LYS A 59 6.07 16.56 -4.51
N LYS A 60 5.93 15.24 -4.50
CA LYS A 60 5.92 14.41 -5.70
C LYS A 60 4.55 13.77 -5.85
N VAL A 61 4.11 13.63 -7.09
CA VAL A 61 2.83 13.01 -7.42
C VAL A 61 3.08 11.98 -8.52
N MET A 62 2.59 10.76 -8.29
CA MET A 62 2.65 9.69 -9.27
C MET A 62 1.23 9.18 -9.54
N HIS A 63 0.99 8.70 -10.75
CA HIS A 63 -0.31 8.16 -11.15
C HIS A 63 -0.15 6.73 -11.68
N PRO A 64 0.13 5.75 -10.81
CA PRO A 64 0.16 4.35 -11.26
C PRO A 64 -1.22 3.94 -11.79
N LYS A 65 -1.23 3.00 -12.71
CA LYS A 65 -2.47 2.48 -13.27
C LYS A 65 -2.77 1.12 -12.68
N GLY A 66 -3.91 0.98 -12.04
CA GLY A 66 -4.34 -0.26 -11.41
C GLY A 66 -5.47 -0.94 -12.15
N GLU A 67 -5.52 -2.25 -11.97
CA GLU A 67 -6.63 -3.07 -12.48
C GLU A 67 -6.81 -4.26 -11.57
N VAL A 68 -8.06 -4.55 -11.19
CA VAL A 68 -8.37 -5.75 -10.43
C VAL A 68 -8.19 -6.96 -11.34
N TYR A 69 -7.27 -7.84 -10.98
CA TYR A 69 -6.95 -9.04 -11.76
C TYR A 69 -7.83 -10.22 -11.36
N ASN A 70 -7.93 -10.50 -10.06
CA ASN A 70 -8.80 -11.57 -9.55
C ASN A 70 -10.13 -10.93 -9.11
N THR A 71 -11.14 -11.04 -9.97
CA THR A 71 -12.45 -10.41 -9.72
C THR A 71 -13.33 -11.20 -8.77
N LYS A 72 -12.90 -12.38 -8.33
CA LYS A 72 -13.61 -13.14 -7.30
C LYS A 72 -13.28 -12.63 -5.90
N SER A 73 -11.99 -12.46 -5.61
CA SER A 73 -11.53 -11.96 -4.32
C SER A 73 -11.41 -10.44 -4.27
N ASN A 74 -11.16 -9.79 -5.41
CA ASN A 74 -10.80 -8.38 -5.54
C ASN A 74 -9.50 -8.02 -4.78
N ALA A 75 -8.71 -9.02 -4.40
CA ALA A 75 -7.53 -8.81 -3.57
C ALA A 75 -6.21 -8.94 -4.31
N GLU A 76 -6.26 -9.28 -5.59
CA GLU A 76 -5.09 -9.33 -6.45
C GLU A 76 -5.30 -8.37 -7.61
N TRP A 77 -4.42 -7.37 -7.68
CA TRP A 77 -4.44 -6.36 -8.74
C TRP A 77 -3.18 -6.47 -9.58
N ARG A 78 -3.18 -5.79 -10.72
CA ARG A 78 -1.97 -5.49 -11.48
C ARG A 78 -1.81 -3.98 -11.48
N VAL A 79 -0.61 -3.52 -11.15
CA VAL A 79 -0.33 -2.08 -11.04
C VAL A 79 0.87 -1.74 -11.91
N GLN A 80 0.70 -0.73 -12.74
CA GLN A 80 1.72 -0.25 -13.64
C GLN A 80 2.27 1.08 -13.15
N PHE A 81 3.52 1.05 -12.65
CA PHE A 81 4.23 2.27 -12.26
C PHE A 81 4.98 2.86 -13.45
N ILE A 82 5.57 2.00 -14.30
CA ILE A 82 6.34 2.40 -15.49
C ILE A 82 5.88 1.52 -16.66
N TRP A 83 5.37 2.17 -17.72
CA TRP A 83 4.95 1.44 -18.92
C TRP A 83 6.15 0.69 -19.54
N PRO A 84 6.03 -0.56 -20.00
CA PRO A 84 4.80 -1.38 -20.03
C PRO A 84 4.71 -2.41 -18.88
N ILE A 85 5.47 -2.24 -17.80
CA ILE A 85 5.63 -3.23 -16.74
C ILE A 85 4.48 -3.16 -15.75
N LYS A 86 3.79 -4.29 -15.53
CA LYS A 86 2.73 -4.41 -14.54
C LYS A 86 3.17 -5.35 -13.43
N PHE A 87 2.98 -4.95 -12.18
CA PHE A 87 3.34 -5.74 -11.02
C PHE A 87 2.11 -6.38 -10.39
N PRO A 88 2.21 -7.63 -9.90
CA PRO A 88 1.19 -8.18 -9.01
C PRO A 88 1.16 -7.35 -7.73
N TYR A 89 -0.02 -6.90 -7.33
CA TYR A 89 -0.24 -6.00 -6.20
C TYR A 89 -1.28 -6.70 -5.33
N LEU A 90 -0.84 -7.26 -4.20
CA LEU A 90 -1.63 -8.20 -3.43
C LEU A 90 -2.08 -7.57 -2.12
N ILE A 91 -3.38 -7.56 -1.86
CA ILE A 91 -3.92 -7.16 -0.57
C ILE A 91 -3.80 -8.37 0.35
N VAL A 92 -2.78 -8.38 1.20
CA VAL A 92 -2.42 -9.55 2.00
C VAL A 92 -2.92 -9.47 3.43
N ASP A 93 -3.34 -8.28 3.88
CA ASP A 93 -3.90 -8.07 5.20
C ASP A 93 -4.89 -6.91 5.14
N LEU A 94 -5.99 -7.01 5.89
CA LEU A 94 -7.03 -5.99 5.88
C LEU A 94 -7.84 -6.12 7.17
N ALA A 95 -7.91 -5.04 7.96
CA ALA A 95 -8.74 -5.02 9.16
C ALA A 95 -10.22 -5.15 8.79
N ASP A 96 -11.02 -5.77 9.65
CA ASP A 96 -12.43 -6.02 9.38
C ASP A 96 -13.21 -4.75 9.06
N ASP A 97 -12.86 -3.65 9.73
CA ASP A 97 -13.48 -2.33 9.51
C ASP A 97 -12.73 -1.48 8.48
N TYR A 98 -11.76 -2.06 7.78
CA TYR A 98 -10.94 -1.39 6.76
C TYR A 98 -10.09 -0.24 7.30
N ARG A 99 -9.77 -0.20 8.61
CA ARG A 99 -8.97 0.90 9.15
C ARG A 99 -7.48 0.80 8.78
N TYR A 100 -6.98 -0.42 8.49
CA TYR A 100 -5.62 -0.59 7.97
C TYR A 100 -5.53 -1.76 7.02
N THR A 101 -4.49 -1.77 6.20
CA THR A 101 -4.22 -2.81 5.21
C THR A 101 -2.73 -2.96 4.99
N SER A 102 -2.34 -4.10 4.44
CA SER A 102 -0.98 -4.31 3.94
C SER A 102 -1.04 -4.80 2.52
N ILE A 103 -0.21 -4.19 1.67
CA ILE A 103 -0.06 -4.55 0.26
C ILE A 103 1.29 -5.22 0.08
N GLY A 104 1.32 -6.37 -0.56
CA GLY A 104 2.55 -7.10 -0.82
C GLY A 104 2.73 -7.45 -2.29
N VAL A 105 3.94 -7.87 -2.60
CA VAL A 105 4.34 -8.35 -3.94
C VAL A 105 4.92 -9.75 -3.76
N PRO A 106 4.68 -10.69 -4.70
CA PRO A 106 5.10 -12.09 -4.52
C PRO A 106 6.59 -12.31 -4.25
N ASN A 107 7.46 -11.43 -4.77
CA ASN A 107 8.90 -11.53 -4.51
C ASN A 107 9.30 -11.13 -3.08
N LYS A 108 8.35 -10.59 -2.29
CA LYS A 108 8.52 -10.16 -0.89
C LYS A 108 9.59 -9.06 -0.70
N LYS A 109 9.92 -8.34 -1.77
CA LYS A 109 10.86 -7.21 -1.71
C LYS A 109 10.17 -5.88 -1.44
N PHE A 110 8.85 -5.83 -1.62
CA PHE A 110 8.07 -4.61 -1.45
C PHE A 110 6.87 -4.91 -0.56
N VAL A 111 6.55 -3.97 0.32
CA VAL A 111 5.34 -3.99 1.11
C VAL A 111 4.99 -2.57 1.51
N TRP A 112 3.70 -2.30 1.62
CA TRP A 112 3.17 -1.04 2.12
C TRP A 112 2.16 -1.36 3.21
N ILE A 113 2.44 -0.92 4.43
CA ILE A 113 1.45 -0.94 5.52
C ILE A 113 0.78 0.42 5.50
N MET A 114 -0.54 0.43 5.36
CA MET A 114 -1.30 1.67 5.18
C MET A 114 -2.45 1.75 6.17
N SER A 115 -2.82 2.96 6.54
CA SER A 115 -3.89 3.23 7.49
C SER A 115 -4.79 4.35 6.98
N LYS A 116 -6.06 4.32 7.37
CA LYS A 116 -7.01 5.39 7.06
C LYS A 116 -6.69 6.69 7.79
N THR A 117 -5.89 6.62 8.84
CA THR A 117 -5.43 7.80 9.58
C THR A 117 -3.91 7.89 9.53
N SER A 118 -3.37 9.09 9.74
CA SER A 118 -1.91 9.30 9.72
C SER A 118 -1.20 8.64 10.90
N GLN A 119 -1.94 8.22 11.92
CA GLN A 119 -1.40 7.54 13.10
C GLN A 119 -2.07 6.19 13.27
N MET A 120 -1.26 5.14 13.17
CA MET A 120 -1.69 3.77 13.39
C MET A 120 -1.34 3.39 14.82
N THR A 121 -2.24 2.70 15.54
CA THR A 121 -1.91 2.26 16.89
C THR A 121 -0.76 1.26 16.87
N GLN A 122 -0.02 1.18 17.97
CA GLN A 122 1.05 0.20 18.08
C GLN A 122 0.51 -1.24 17.97
N GLU A 123 -0.66 -1.49 18.55
CA GLU A 123 -1.30 -2.80 18.45
C GLU A 123 -1.59 -3.18 17.00
N ASP A 124 -2.19 -2.28 16.22
CA ASP A 124 -2.49 -2.53 14.81
C ASP A 124 -1.20 -2.73 14.02
N TYR A 125 -0.18 -1.93 14.30
CA TYR A 125 1.12 -2.08 13.64
C TYR A 125 1.76 -3.43 13.93
N ASP A 126 1.73 -3.85 15.20
CA ASP A 126 2.28 -5.15 15.60
C ASP A 126 1.52 -6.30 14.93
N ASN A 127 0.19 -6.21 14.84
CA ASN A 127 -0.62 -7.21 14.16
C ASN A 127 -0.28 -7.28 12.67
N ALA A 128 -0.14 -6.13 12.02
CA ALA A 128 0.26 -6.07 10.61
C ALA A 128 1.64 -6.68 10.40
N LYS A 129 2.59 -6.35 11.26
CA LYS A 129 3.96 -6.89 11.20
C LYS A 129 3.96 -8.41 11.37
N ASN A 130 3.21 -8.91 12.36
CA ASN A 130 3.11 -10.36 12.60
C ASN A 130 2.53 -11.09 11.39
N LYS A 131 1.52 -10.51 10.76
CA LYS A 131 0.94 -11.10 9.54
C LYS A 131 1.97 -11.18 8.41
N LEU A 132 2.77 -10.15 8.24
CA LEU A 132 3.83 -10.15 7.22
C LEU A 132 4.89 -11.19 7.53
N GLU A 133 5.24 -11.39 8.80
CA GLU A 133 6.18 -12.45 9.20
C GLU A 133 5.63 -13.83 8.83
N GLU A 134 4.35 -14.08 9.09
CA GLU A 134 3.69 -15.33 8.71
C GLU A 134 3.76 -15.57 7.21
N LEU A 135 3.70 -14.50 6.41
CA LEU A 135 3.78 -14.59 4.95
C LEU A 135 5.21 -14.74 4.43
N GLY A 136 6.21 -14.68 5.32
CA GLY A 136 7.60 -14.88 4.95
C GLY A 136 8.39 -13.61 4.66
N TYR A 137 7.87 -12.43 5.02
CA TYR A 137 8.63 -11.19 4.91
C TYR A 137 9.70 -11.09 5.98
N ASP A 138 10.83 -10.52 5.63
CA ASP A 138 11.85 -10.12 6.61
C ASP A 138 11.45 -8.78 7.23
N THR A 139 10.65 -8.83 8.30
CA THR A 139 10.08 -7.64 8.91
C THR A 139 11.10 -6.78 9.65
N GLY A 140 12.31 -7.29 9.87
CA GLY A 140 13.42 -6.46 10.36
C GLY A 140 13.81 -5.35 9.41
N LYS A 141 13.45 -5.47 8.13
CA LYS A 141 13.70 -4.45 7.12
C LYS A 141 12.60 -3.40 6.99
N LEU A 142 11.48 -3.56 7.71
CA LEU A 142 10.42 -2.56 7.70
C LEU A 142 10.92 -1.23 8.25
N MET A 143 10.56 -0.16 7.56
CA MET A 143 10.88 1.20 7.95
C MET A 143 9.60 2.02 8.04
N LYS A 144 9.38 2.63 9.21
CA LYS A 144 8.23 3.54 9.37
C LYS A 144 8.46 4.80 8.56
N MET A 145 7.44 5.21 7.80
CA MET A 145 7.50 6.45 7.05
C MET A 145 7.22 7.63 7.98
N LYS A 146 8.02 8.67 7.86
CA LYS A 146 7.86 9.88 8.66
C LYS A 146 6.54 10.56 8.35
N GLN A 147 5.85 11.03 9.39
CA GLN A 147 4.58 11.73 9.31
C GLN A 147 4.77 13.16 9.83
N LYS A 148 4.58 14.14 8.95
CA LYS A 148 4.77 15.55 9.27
C LYS A 148 3.57 16.35 8.76
N TRP A 149 2.42 16.15 9.41
CA TRP A 149 1.14 16.71 8.96
C TRP A 149 0.77 18.02 9.66
N GLU A 150 1.72 18.70 10.13
CA GLU A 150 1.49 19.93 10.85
C GLU A 150 1.43 21.12 9.95
#